data_15915c9c92d63bed15ddfb1be7538eb8
#
_entry.id   15915c9c92d63bed15ddfb1be7538eb8
#
_cell.length_a   1.000
_cell.length_b   1.000
_cell.length_c   1.000
_cell.angle_alpha   90.00
_cell.angle_beta   90.00
_cell.angle_gamma   90.00
#
_symmetry.space_group_name_H-M   'P 1'
#
loop_
_entity.id
_entity.type
_entity.pdbx_description
1 polymer ?
#
loop_
_entity_poly.entity_id
_entity_poly.type
_entity_poly.pdbx_seq_one_letter_code
_entity_poly.pdbx_strand_id
1 'polypeptide(L)'
;MAYVQILRPLNLAIVVLTQSIIYYLVLSPQLSQAALSPIQFGLLTLCTAIIAGSGYLINDLYDVASDQINKPEKSYIPRQIEIPKAWRYYYFWICLGMIIAIYLAIETHNLPLLTLYPLSIWLLWLYARTLKKSGVKGNLIVAFMTSFVTLILIIAERHQLMKDENADLLHLLFGFACFSFLVNLAREWVKDIEDIEGDKVINSISLPISRGIEPTKKWIHFCLATSIIAVIAFQWVYPHTFHQSIFAFVFVVAPMVKAAIKLSNGREKADFHKTANFLKLILF
;
A
#
# COMPACT_ATOMS: atom_id res chain seq x y z
N MET A 1 -9.57 7.07 22.79
CA MET A 1 -9.83 7.27 21.35
C MET A 1 -8.55 7.58 20.55
N ALA A 2 -7.67 8.48 21.01
CA ALA A 2 -6.43 8.85 20.28
C ALA A 2 -5.52 7.68 19.91
N TYR A 3 -5.29 6.72 20.81
CA TYR A 3 -4.47 5.53 20.57
C TYR A 3 -4.98 4.63 19.42
N VAL A 4 -6.28 4.60 19.16
CA VAL A 4 -6.85 3.86 18.03
C VAL A 4 -6.76 4.70 16.76
N GLN A 5 -7.07 5.98 16.84
CA GLN A 5 -7.12 6.86 15.68
C GLN A 5 -5.74 7.10 15.05
N ILE A 6 -4.66 7.13 15.84
CA ILE A 6 -3.29 7.27 15.34
C ILE A 6 -2.85 6.10 14.46
N LEU A 7 -3.42 4.91 14.68
CA LEU A 7 -3.18 3.73 13.84
C LEU A 7 -3.95 3.76 12.51
N ARG A 8 -4.80 4.79 12.29
CA ARG A 8 -5.61 4.96 11.07
C ARG A 8 -6.51 3.76 10.77
N PRO A 9 -7.47 3.41 11.64
CA PRO A 9 -8.24 2.16 11.60
C PRO A 9 -8.93 1.91 10.26
N LEU A 10 -9.40 2.95 9.57
CA LEU A 10 -9.99 2.81 8.23
C LEU A 10 -8.99 2.24 7.21
N ASN A 11 -7.74 2.70 7.24
CA ASN A 11 -6.71 2.18 6.34
C ASN A 11 -6.34 0.73 6.70
N LEU A 12 -6.30 0.39 7.99
CA LEU A 12 -6.08 -0.99 8.44
C LEU A 12 -7.22 -1.90 8.03
N ALA A 13 -8.47 -1.44 8.14
CA ALA A 13 -9.64 -2.19 7.66
C ALA A 13 -9.55 -2.49 6.15
N ILE A 14 -9.05 -1.53 5.36
CA ILE A 14 -8.80 -1.72 3.93
C ILE A 14 -7.74 -2.81 3.70
N VAL A 15 -6.62 -2.80 4.43
CA VAL A 15 -5.59 -3.85 4.33
C VAL A 15 -6.17 -5.23 4.64
N VAL A 16 -6.92 -5.34 5.73
CA VAL A 16 -7.59 -6.59 6.13
C VAL A 16 -8.57 -7.06 5.06
N LEU A 17 -9.40 -6.15 4.55
CA LEU A 17 -10.38 -6.46 3.50
C LEU A 17 -9.71 -6.91 2.21
N THR A 18 -8.67 -6.21 1.76
CA THR A 18 -7.91 -6.55 0.55
C THR A 18 -7.31 -7.95 0.66
N GLN A 19 -6.63 -8.27 1.76
CA GLN A 19 -6.08 -9.60 1.98
C GLN A 19 -7.18 -10.67 2.02
N SER A 20 -8.30 -10.38 2.69
CA SER A 20 -9.41 -11.33 2.79
C SER A 20 -10.08 -11.59 1.44
N ILE A 21 -10.29 -10.56 0.63
CA ILE A 21 -10.84 -10.71 -0.74
C ILE A 21 -9.88 -11.56 -1.58
N ILE A 22 -8.60 -11.22 -1.63
CA ILE A 22 -7.61 -11.97 -2.42
C ILE A 22 -7.54 -13.42 -1.93
N TYR A 23 -7.49 -13.64 -0.62
CA TYR A 23 -7.35 -14.99 -0.06
C TYR A 23 -8.58 -15.84 -0.29
N TYR A 24 -9.77 -15.38 0.12
CA TYR A 24 -10.99 -16.19 0.08
C TYR A 24 -11.68 -16.23 -1.28
N LEU A 25 -11.55 -15.20 -2.12
CA LEU A 25 -12.23 -15.16 -3.41
C LEU A 25 -11.32 -15.54 -4.58
N VAL A 26 -10.00 -15.41 -4.44
CA VAL A 26 -9.05 -15.70 -5.53
C VAL A 26 -8.17 -16.90 -5.21
N LEU A 27 -7.46 -16.90 -4.09
CA LEU A 27 -6.47 -17.93 -3.73
C LEU A 27 -7.12 -19.26 -3.32
N SER A 28 -7.83 -19.24 -2.20
CA SER A 28 -8.35 -20.47 -1.58
C SER A 28 -9.25 -21.32 -2.50
N PRO A 29 -10.12 -20.73 -3.36
CA PRO A 29 -10.95 -21.52 -4.26
C PRO A 29 -10.18 -22.24 -5.38
N GLN A 30 -8.98 -21.76 -5.73
CA GLN A 30 -8.18 -22.28 -6.84
C GLN A 30 -7.08 -23.24 -6.37
N LEU A 31 -6.74 -23.23 -5.08
CA LEU A 31 -5.76 -24.15 -4.52
C LEU A 31 -6.43 -25.45 -4.10
N SER A 32 -5.87 -26.59 -4.51
CA SER A 32 -6.32 -27.91 -4.06
C SER A 32 -6.22 -28.07 -2.53
N GLN A 33 -5.23 -27.45 -1.92
CA GLN A 33 -5.03 -27.37 -0.48
C GLN A 33 -4.29 -26.06 -0.16
N ALA A 34 -4.89 -25.17 0.63
CA ALA A 34 -4.22 -23.99 1.12
C ALA A 34 -3.14 -24.37 2.16
N ALA A 35 -2.02 -23.65 2.15
CA ALA A 35 -0.95 -23.86 3.15
C ALA A 35 -1.34 -23.28 4.52
N LEU A 36 -2.16 -22.24 4.55
CA LEU A 36 -2.65 -21.61 5.78
C LEU A 36 -4.03 -22.14 6.17
N SER A 37 -4.17 -22.54 7.44
CA SER A 37 -5.49 -22.71 8.04
C SER A 37 -6.20 -21.36 8.19
N PRO A 38 -7.53 -21.32 8.37
CA PRO A 38 -8.27 -20.04 8.58
C PRO A 38 -7.74 -19.22 9.75
N ILE A 39 -7.27 -19.88 10.83
CA ILE A 39 -6.69 -19.21 11.99
C ILE A 39 -5.32 -18.61 11.63
N GLN A 40 -4.48 -19.32 10.92
CA GLN A 40 -3.17 -18.85 10.48
C GLN A 40 -3.30 -17.69 9.49
N PHE A 41 -4.27 -17.73 8.56
CA PHE A 41 -4.60 -16.61 7.70
C PHE A 41 -5.06 -15.38 8.52
N GLY A 42 -5.94 -15.58 9.50
CA GLY A 42 -6.36 -14.49 10.41
C GLY A 42 -5.19 -13.86 11.16
N LEU A 43 -4.24 -14.66 11.65
CA LEU A 43 -3.02 -14.19 12.30
C LEU A 43 -2.08 -13.47 11.33
N LEU A 44 -1.94 -13.94 10.08
CA LEU A 44 -1.16 -13.27 9.02
C LEU A 44 -1.71 -11.88 8.75
N THR A 45 -3.02 -11.78 8.56
CA THR A 45 -3.71 -10.51 8.29
C THR A 45 -3.62 -9.57 9.48
N LEU A 46 -3.78 -10.09 10.70
CA LEU A 46 -3.60 -9.31 11.93
C LEU A 46 -2.16 -8.79 12.05
N CYS A 47 -1.16 -9.63 11.81
CA CYS A 47 0.24 -9.24 11.82
C CYS A 47 0.54 -8.13 10.81
N THR A 48 0.03 -8.27 9.58
CA THR A 48 0.16 -7.26 8.53
C THR A 48 -0.49 -5.92 8.96
N ALA A 49 -1.68 -5.96 9.54
CA ALA A 49 -2.37 -4.77 10.04
C ALA A 49 -1.61 -4.11 11.21
N ILE A 50 -1.07 -4.88 12.14
CA ILE A 50 -0.26 -4.39 13.25
C ILE A 50 0.98 -3.66 12.74
N ILE A 51 1.70 -4.24 11.78
CA ILE A 51 2.93 -3.63 11.24
C ILE A 51 2.60 -2.39 10.40
N ALA A 52 1.52 -2.42 9.61
CA ALA A 52 1.05 -1.23 8.89
C ALA A 52 0.65 -0.09 9.85
N GLY A 53 -0.06 -0.41 10.93
CA GLY A 53 -0.42 0.55 11.99
C GLY A 53 0.81 1.12 12.69
N SER A 54 1.82 0.29 12.97
CA SER A 54 3.11 0.73 13.51
C SER A 54 3.82 1.69 12.54
N GLY A 55 3.68 1.46 11.23
CA GLY A 55 4.19 2.36 10.20
C GLY A 55 3.55 3.75 10.23
N TYR A 56 2.25 3.85 10.48
CA TYR A 56 1.61 5.15 10.69
C TYR A 56 2.08 5.83 11.97
N LEU A 57 2.20 5.07 13.04
CA LEU A 57 2.63 5.59 14.35
C LEU A 57 4.09 6.11 14.31
N ILE A 58 5.03 5.37 13.68
CA ILE A 58 6.41 5.82 13.56
C ILE A 58 6.52 7.06 12.67
N ASN A 59 5.70 7.15 11.60
CA ASN A 59 5.65 8.34 10.78
C ASN A 59 5.19 9.57 11.59
N ASP A 60 4.11 9.45 12.37
CA ASP A 60 3.60 10.53 13.21
C ASP A 60 4.61 10.92 14.33
N LEU A 61 5.41 9.96 14.84
CA LEU A 61 6.49 10.21 15.81
C LEU A 61 7.63 11.06 15.21
N TYR A 62 8.02 10.82 13.96
CA TYR A 62 9.04 11.62 13.28
C TYR A 62 8.51 12.95 12.74
N ASP A 63 7.18 13.06 12.55
CA ASP A 63 6.52 14.27 12.03
C ASP A 63 6.08 15.26 13.13
N VAL A 64 6.29 14.98 14.41
CA VAL A 64 5.81 15.83 15.54
C VAL A 64 6.07 17.31 15.32
N ALA A 65 7.30 17.69 14.97
CA ALA A 65 7.67 19.09 14.79
C ALA A 65 6.97 19.74 13.58
N SER A 66 6.85 19.03 12.47
CA SER A 66 6.19 19.53 11.25
C SER A 66 4.68 19.56 11.38
N ASP A 67 4.09 18.56 12.05
CA ASP A 67 2.65 18.49 12.25
C ASP A 67 2.11 19.54 13.22
N GLN A 68 2.90 19.92 14.21
CA GLN A 68 2.56 21.04 15.10
C GLN A 68 2.43 22.38 14.34
N ILE A 69 3.19 22.56 13.27
CA ILE A 69 3.14 23.77 12.44
C ILE A 69 2.01 23.65 11.39
N ASN A 70 1.95 22.51 10.69
CA ASN A 70 1.12 22.38 9.50
C ASN A 70 -0.31 21.89 9.78
N LYS A 71 -0.51 21.10 10.85
CA LYS A 71 -1.80 20.44 11.16
C LYS A 71 -2.00 20.28 12.68
N PRO A 72 -1.91 21.36 13.48
CA PRO A 72 -1.95 21.28 14.95
C PRO A 72 -3.22 20.63 15.49
N GLU A 73 -4.33 20.83 14.81
CA GLU A 73 -5.66 20.28 15.19
C GLU A 73 -5.76 18.75 14.97
N LYS A 74 -5.00 18.21 14.00
CA LYS A 74 -5.05 16.81 13.59
C LYS A 74 -3.94 15.95 14.22
N SER A 75 -2.95 16.56 14.87
CA SER A 75 -1.83 15.85 15.49
C SER A 75 -2.25 15.28 16.84
N TYR A 76 -2.06 13.97 17.02
CA TYR A 76 -2.27 13.30 18.31
C TYR A 76 -1.05 13.40 19.23
N ILE A 77 0.14 13.49 18.67
CA ILE A 77 1.42 13.62 19.40
C ILE A 77 1.91 15.07 19.26
N PRO A 78 2.29 15.76 20.35
CA PRO A 78 2.25 15.36 21.76
C PRO A 78 0.94 15.71 22.46
N ARG A 79 -0.05 16.28 21.75
CA ARG A 79 -1.25 16.90 22.33
C ARG A 79 -2.10 15.95 23.17
N GLN A 80 -2.30 14.70 22.73
CA GLN A 80 -3.13 13.70 23.41
C GLN A 80 -2.33 12.49 23.87
N ILE A 81 -1.17 12.24 23.24
CA ILE A 81 -0.28 11.13 23.56
C ILE A 81 1.13 11.70 23.74
N GLU A 82 1.68 11.62 24.93
CA GLU A 82 3.04 12.04 25.23
C GLU A 82 4.06 11.24 24.37
N ILE A 83 5.10 11.89 23.88
CA ILE A 83 6.14 11.28 23.04
C ILE A 83 6.70 9.97 23.64
N PRO A 84 7.07 9.88 24.93
CA PRO A 84 7.58 8.62 25.51
C PRO A 84 6.52 7.51 25.54
N LYS A 85 5.24 7.86 25.70
CA LYS A 85 4.13 6.88 25.64
C LYS A 85 3.91 6.39 24.22
N ALA A 86 4.01 7.27 23.22
CA ALA A 86 3.90 6.91 21.81
C ALA A 86 5.02 5.96 21.37
N TRP A 87 6.29 6.19 21.82
CA TRP A 87 7.39 5.26 21.57
C TRP A 87 7.16 3.89 22.22
N ARG A 88 6.67 3.83 23.47
CA ARG A 88 6.33 2.55 24.12
C ARG A 88 5.22 1.82 23.38
N TYR A 89 4.21 2.54 22.91
CA TYR A 89 3.11 2.01 22.12
C TYR A 89 3.60 1.44 20.78
N TYR A 90 4.55 2.13 20.11
CA TYR A 90 5.20 1.65 18.89
C TYR A 90 5.95 0.33 19.11
N TYR A 91 6.81 0.27 20.14
CA TYR A 91 7.56 -0.95 20.44
C TYR A 91 6.64 -2.10 20.86
N PHE A 92 5.58 -1.83 21.60
CA PHE A 92 4.58 -2.85 21.93
C PHE A 92 3.99 -3.50 20.68
N TRP A 93 3.55 -2.72 19.70
CA TRP A 93 2.97 -3.25 18.46
C TRP A 93 3.99 -4.01 17.61
N ILE A 94 5.22 -3.53 17.51
CA ILE A 94 6.28 -4.24 16.81
C ILE A 94 6.58 -5.59 17.47
N CYS A 95 6.75 -5.61 18.79
CA CYS A 95 6.99 -6.86 19.51
C CYS A 95 5.84 -7.85 19.31
N LEU A 96 4.59 -7.40 19.41
CA LEU A 96 3.42 -8.25 19.17
C LEU A 96 3.39 -8.79 17.73
N GLY A 97 3.62 -7.94 16.72
CA GLY A 97 3.69 -8.34 15.32
C GLY A 97 4.81 -9.36 15.08
N MET A 98 5.99 -9.15 15.67
CA MET A 98 7.11 -10.10 15.56
C MET A 98 6.84 -11.45 16.22
N ILE A 99 6.17 -11.48 17.37
CA ILE A 99 5.76 -12.74 18.02
C ILE A 99 4.83 -13.54 17.10
N ILE A 100 3.83 -12.86 16.51
CA ILE A 100 2.91 -13.52 15.55
C ILE A 100 3.67 -13.99 14.30
N ALA A 101 4.58 -13.19 13.76
CA ALA A 101 5.38 -13.55 12.59
C ALA A 101 6.27 -14.79 12.85
N ILE A 102 6.91 -14.86 14.01
CA ILE A 102 7.74 -15.99 14.42
C ILE A 102 6.87 -17.25 14.58
N TYR A 103 5.73 -17.13 15.24
CA TYR A 103 4.78 -18.22 15.38
C TYR A 103 4.35 -18.78 14.02
N LEU A 104 3.91 -17.89 13.11
CA LEU A 104 3.49 -18.29 11.77
C LEU A 104 4.62 -18.96 10.98
N ALA A 105 5.83 -18.42 11.03
CA ALA A 105 6.97 -18.96 10.30
C ALA A 105 7.34 -20.38 10.75
N ILE A 106 7.23 -20.65 12.05
CA ILE A 106 7.49 -21.98 12.64
C ILE A 106 6.36 -22.94 12.27
N GLU A 107 5.10 -22.59 12.55
CA GLU A 107 3.94 -23.46 12.33
C GLU A 107 3.71 -23.81 10.85
N THR A 108 3.98 -22.86 9.95
CA THR A 108 3.81 -23.08 8.50
C THR A 108 5.09 -23.54 7.80
N HIS A 109 6.18 -23.76 8.54
CA HIS A 109 7.51 -24.06 8.00
C HIS A 109 7.95 -23.07 6.90
N ASN A 110 7.54 -21.79 7.02
CA ASN A 110 7.74 -20.74 6.03
C ASN A 110 8.74 -19.70 6.53
N LEU A 111 10.03 -20.06 6.55
CA LEU A 111 11.11 -19.19 7.03
C LEU A 111 11.18 -17.81 6.40
N PRO A 112 10.84 -17.57 5.10
CA PRO A 112 10.75 -16.21 4.55
C PRO A 112 9.88 -15.24 5.35
N LEU A 113 8.86 -15.68 6.07
CA LEU A 113 8.08 -14.82 6.95
C LEU A 113 8.92 -14.17 8.06
N LEU A 114 10.00 -14.85 8.52
CA LEU A 114 10.93 -14.29 9.51
C LEU A 114 11.77 -13.12 8.99
N THR A 115 11.95 -13.00 7.68
CA THR A 115 12.74 -11.90 7.08
C THR A 115 11.86 -10.77 6.57
N LEU A 116 10.66 -11.09 6.11
CA LEU A 116 9.75 -10.12 5.48
C LEU A 116 9.22 -9.07 6.46
N TYR A 117 8.77 -9.47 7.62
CA TYR A 117 8.22 -8.54 8.59
C TYR A 117 9.29 -7.62 9.20
N PRO A 118 10.48 -8.10 9.62
CA PRO A 118 11.59 -7.21 10.00
C PRO A 118 12.01 -6.26 8.89
N LEU A 119 12.07 -6.73 7.65
CA LEU A 119 12.37 -5.88 6.49
C LEU A 119 11.30 -4.79 6.32
N SER A 120 10.02 -5.12 6.46
CA SER A 120 8.91 -4.16 6.39
C SER A 120 9.01 -3.11 7.50
N ILE A 121 9.28 -3.51 8.74
CA ILE A 121 9.47 -2.61 9.88
C ILE A 121 10.65 -1.67 9.61
N TRP A 122 11.77 -2.21 9.12
CA TRP A 122 12.95 -1.42 8.78
C TRP A 122 12.69 -0.41 7.66
N LEU A 123 11.99 -0.82 6.60
CA LEU A 123 11.62 0.05 5.47
C LEU A 123 10.67 1.18 5.91
N LEU A 124 9.67 0.88 6.75
CA LEU A 124 8.76 1.88 7.30
C LEU A 124 9.48 2.88 8.22
N TRP A 125 10.41 2.38 9.04
CA TRP A 125 11.26 3.25 9.87
C TRP A 125 12.18 4.13 9.02
N LEU A 126 12.86 3.54 8.02
CA LEU A 126 13.74 4.25 7.10
C LEU A 126 12.96 5.33 6.32
N TYR A 127 11.76 4.99 5.87
CA TYR A 127 10.85 5.95 5.24
C TYR A 127 10.53 7.12 6.17
N ALA A 128 10.04 6.85 7.37
CA ALA A 128 9.65 7.88 8.33
C ALA A 128 10.82 8.80 8.72
N ARG A 129 12.01 8.22 8.91
CA ARG A 129 13.20 8.94 9.36
C ARG A 129 13.86 9.78 8.26
N THR A 130 13.98 9.24 7.04
CA THR A 130 14.87 9.84 6.02
C THR A 130 14.23 9.95 4.64
N LEU A 131 13.53 8.93 4.15
CA LEU A 131 13.15 8.85 2.75
C LEU A 131 11.89 9.65 2.40
N LYS A 132 11.06 9.96 3.39
CA LYS A 132 9.87 10.79 3.19
C LYS A 132 10.19 12.14 2.55
N LYS A 133 11.34 12.75 2.88
CA LYS A 133 11.80 14.03 2.33
C LYS A 133 12.61 13.89 1.03
N SER A 134 12.90 12.68 0.60
CA SER A 134 13.74 12.39 -0.57
C SER A 134 12.95 12.18 -1.87
N GLY A 135 11.72 12.68 -1.93
CA GLY A 135 10.87 12.68 -3.11
C GLY A 135 10.60 11.27 -3.66
N VAL A 136 11.05 10.99 -4.87
CA VAL A 136 10.76 9.72 -5.58
C VAL A 136 11.07 8.47 -4.75
N LYS A 137 12.14 8.48 -3.95
CA LYS A 137 12.50 7.31 -3.12
C LYS A 137 11.45 7.01 -2.05
N GLY A 138 10.90 8.06 -1.44
CA GLY A 138 9.81 7.92 -0.47
C GLY A 138 8.56 7.32 -1.11
N ASN A 139 8.15 7.85 -2.26
CA ASN A 139 6.97 7.39 -2.99
C ASN A 139 7.10 5.94 -3.46
N LEU A 140 8.31 5.52 -3.90
CA LEU A 140 8.58 4.13 -4.25
C LEU A 140 8.40 3.18 -3.07
N ILE A 141 8.84 3.56 -1.87
CA ILE A 141 8.64 2.72 -0.67
C ILE A 141 7.16 2.63 -0.30
N VAL A 142 6.42 3.74 -0.32
CA VAL A 142 4.98 3.71 -0.01
C VAL A 142 4.23 2.84 -1.03
N ALA A 143 4.55 2.97 -2.32
CA ALA A 143 3.96 2.14 -3.37
C ALA A 143 4.32 0.65 -3.19
N PHE A 144 5.58 0.34 -2.85
CA PHE A 144 6.02 -1.02 -2.56
C PHE A 144 5.30 -1.59 -1.33
N MET A 145 5.17 -0.85 -0.23
CA MET A 145 4.46 -1.31 0.95
C MET A 145 2.98 -1.58 0.67
N THR A 146 2.35 -0.84 -0.26
CA THR A 146 0.98 -1.12 -0.69
C THR A 146 0.89 -2.44 -1.47
N SER A 147 1.82 -2.69 -2.39
CA SER A 147 1.87 -3.96 -3.15
C SER A 147 2.25 -5.13 -2.25
N PHE A 148 2.99 -4.88 -1.19
CA PHE A 148 3.44 -5.89 -0.24
C PHE A 148 2.28 -6.59 0.48
N VAL A 149 1.12 -5.94 0.61
CA VAL A 149 -0.11 -6.54 1.13
C VAL A 149 -0.52 -7.80 0.34
N THR A 150 -0.31 -7.80 -1.00
CA THR A 150 -0.53 -8.97 -1.86
C THR A 150 0.67 -9.91 -1.88
N LEU A 151 1.89 -9.36 -1.95
CA LEU A 151 3.11 -10.17 -2.00
C LEU A 151 3.27 -11.09 -0.78
N ILE A 152 2.81 -10.66 0.38
CA ILE A 152 2.87 -11.47 1.61
C ILE A 152 2.01 -12.72 1.51
N LEU A 153 0.89 -12.69 0.77
CA LEU A 153 0.05 -13.85 0.51
C LEU A 153 0.76 -14.83 -0.43
N ILE A 154 1.46 -14.33 -1.45
CA ILE A 154 2.28 -15.17 -2.35
C ILE A 154 3.33 -15.92 -1.55
N ILE A 155 3.97 -15.25 -0.61
CA ILE A 155 5.01 -15.85 0.20
C ILE A 155 4.42 -16.83 1.24
N ALA A 156 3.29 -16.49 1.81
CA ALA A 156 2.59 -17.36 2.76
C ALA A 156 2.14 -18.67 2.10
N GLU A 157 1.64 -18.61 0.87
CA GLU A 157 1.16 -19.77 0.09
C GLU A 157 2.20 -20.32 -0.90
N ARG A 158 3.49 -19.92 -0.80
CA ARG A 158 4.53 -20.21 -1.79
C ARG A 158 4.65 -21.69 -2.15
N HIS A 159 4.49 -22.59 -1.17
CA HIS A 159 4.63 -24.04 -1.39
C HIS A 159 3.56 -24.60 -2.32
N GLN A 160 2.41 -23.98 -2.35
CA GLN A 160 1.33 -24.35 -3.28
C GLN A 160 1.46 -23.56 -4.60
N LEU A 161 1.73 -22.27 -4.52
CA LEU A 161 1.80 -21.38 -5.69
C LEU A 161 2.99 -21.68 -6.63
N MET A 162 4.08 -22.27 -6.11
CA MET A 162 5.23 -22.64 -6.94
C MET A 162 5.08 -23.99 -7.65
N LYS A 163 3.94 -24.68 -7.53
CA LYS A 163 3.62 -25.85 -8.34
C LYS A 163 3.21 -25.41 -9.74
N ASP A 164 3.61 -26.17 -10.77
CA ASP A 164 3.32 -25.86 -12.18
C ASP A 164 1.82 -25.67 -12.45
N GLU A 165 0.98 -26.46 -11.79
CA GLU A 165 -0.50 -26.37 -11.89
C GLU A 165 -1.07 -25.01 -11.43
N ASN A 166 -0.34 -24.23 -10.62
CA ASN A 166 -0.77 -22.96 -10.05
C ASN A 166 -0.04 -21.75 -10.67
N ALA A 167 0.69 -21.93 -11.77
CA ALA A 167 1.47 -20.87 -12.40
C ALA A 167 0.61 -19.65 -12.80
N ASP A 168 -0.57 -19.89 -13.37
CA ASP A 168 -1.50 -18.83 -13.76
C ASP A 168 -1.99 -18.01 -12.56
N LEU A 169 -2.27 -18.69 -11.43
CA LEU A 169 -2.67 -18.03 -10.19
C LEU A 169 -1.52 -17.18 -9.62
N LEU A 170 -0.28 -17.71 -9.66
CA LEU A 170 0.90 -16.96 -9.25
C LEU A 170 1.09 -15.70 -10.11
N HIS A 171 0.95 -15.80 -11.43
CA HIS A 171 1.05 -14.67 -12.35
C HIS A 171 -0.05 -13.63 -12.07
N LEU A 172 -1.30 -14.09 -11.80
CA LEU A 172 -2.41 -13.21 -11.43
C LEU A 172 -2.10 -12.38 -10.18
N LEU A 173 -1.57 -13.03 -9.13
CA LEU A 173 -1.22 -12.35 -7.88
C LEU A 173 -0.06 -11.36 -8.06
N PHE A 174 0.95 -11.71 -8.84
CA PHE A 174 2.01 -10.76 -9.22
C PHE A 174 1.44 -9.58 -10.02
N GLY A 175 0.50 -9.85 -10.93
CA GLY A 175 -0.25 -8.81 -11.64
C GLY A 175 -0.96 -7.84 -10.70
N PHE A 176 -1.67 -8.34 -9.67
CA PHE A 176 -2.29 -7.51 -8.64
C PHE A 176 -1.28 -6.70 -7.84
N ALA A 177 -0.14 -7.29 -7.47
CA ALA A 177 0.90 -6.58 -6.75
C ALA A 177 1.51 -5.45 -7.60
N CYS A 178 1.82 -5.72 -8.88
CA CYS A 178 2.34 -4.72 -9.82
C CYS A 178 1.31 -3.60 -10.08
N PHE A 179 0.04 -3.96 -10.26
CA PHE A 179 -1.05 -3.00 -10.41
C PHE A 179 -1.15 -2.09 -9.19
N SER A 180 -1.20 -2.66 -7.99
CA SER A 180 -1.23 -1.90 -6.74
C SER A 180 -0.03 -0.97 -6.59
N PHE A 181 1.17 -1.43 -6.95
CA PHE A 181 2.38 -0.62 -6.96
C PHE A 181 2.26 0.58 -7.88
N LEU A 182 1.92 0.37 -9.15
CA LEU A 182 1.87 1.43 -10.16
C LEU A 182 0.78 2.46 -9.87
N VAL A 183 -0.41 2.02 -9.50
CA VAL A 183 -1.53 2.91 -9.20
C VAL A 183 -1.27 3.72 -7.92
N ASN A 184 -0.68 3.08 -6.89
CA ASN A 184 -0.34 3.82 -5.68
C ASN A 184 0.83 4.79 -5.90
N LEU A 185 1.82 4.43 -6.72
CA LEU A 185 2.90 5.33 -7.11
C LEU A 185 2.35 6.57 -7.86
N ALA A 186 1.45 6.34 -8.81
CA ALA A 186 0.73 7.42 -9.50
C ALA A 186 -0.02 8.33 -8.50
N ARG A 187 -0.72 7.71 -7.54
CA ARG A 187 -1.45 8.43 -6.49
C ARG A 187 -0.54 9.28 -5.60
N GLU A 188 0.60 8.75 -5.17
CA GLU A 188 1.55 9.52 -4.34
C GLU A 188 2.11 10.71 -5.11
N TRP A 189 2.43 10.58 -6.40
CA TRP A 189 2.84 11.72 -7.21
C TRP A 189 1.73 12.75 -7.46
N VAL A 190 0.45 12.35 -7.54
CA VAL A 190 -0.68 13.30 -7.56
C VAL A 190 -0.76 14.06 -6.25
N LYS A 191 -0.53 13.42 -5.11
CA LYS A 191 -0.47 14.08 -3.80
C LYS A 191 0.72 15.05 -3.70
N ASP A 192 1.88 14.68 -4.24
CA ASP A 192 3.03 15.59 -4.30
C ASP A 192 2.70 16.87 -5.10
N ILE A 193 1.89 16.77 -6.18
CA ILE A 193 1.41 17.97 -6.91
C ILE A 193 0.43 18.78 -6.03
N GLU A 194 -0.46 18.10 -5.30
CA GLU A 194 -1.40 18.76 -4.37
C GLU A 194 -0.66 19.52 -3.27
N ASP A 195 0.45 18.98 -2.77
CA ASP A 195 1.13 19.46 -1.56
C ASP A 195 2.39 20.32 -1.86
N ILE A 196 2.65 20.73 -3.12
CA ILE A 196 3.85 21.49 -3.54
C ILE A 196 4.17 22.67 -2.62
N GLU A 197 3.16 23.46 -2.23
CA GLU A 197 3.38 24.65 -1.39
C GLU A 197 3.86 24.26 0.02
N GLY A 198 3.25 23.26 0.62
CA GLY A 198 3.67 22.75 1.92
C GLY A 198 5.05 22.08 1.87
N ASP A 199 5.31 21.32 0.82
CA ASP A 199 6.59 20.64 0.61
C ASP A 199 7.76 21.61 0.47
N LYS A 200 7.56 22.74 -0.19
CA LYS A 200 8.58 23.83 -0.28
C LYS A 200 8.95 24.38 1.08
N VAL A 201 7.97 24.57 1.97
CA VAL A 201 8.21 25.12 3.32
C VAL A 201 9.11 24.20 4.16
N ILE A 202 8.97 22.89 4.02
CA ILE A 202 9.75 21.90 4.77
C ILE A 202 11.01 21.42 4.03
N ASN A 203 11.38 22.08 2.92
CA ASN A 203 12.50 21.70 2.05
C ASN A 203 12.43 20.24 1.56
N SER A 204 11.24 19.73 1.28
CA SER A 204 11.05 18.43 0.66
C SER A 204 11.40 18.49 -0.84
N ILE A 205 12.08 17.45 -1.34
CA ILE A 205 12.46 17.36 -2.76
C ILE A 205 11.48 16.42 -3.47
N SER A 206 10.21 16.84 -3.57
CA SER A 206 9.23 16.06 -4.32
C SER A 206 9.44 16.17 -5.85
N LEU A 207 8.89 15.20 -6.61
CA LEU A 207 9.06 15.15 -8.07
C LEU A 207 8.56 16.44 -8.76
N PRO A 208 7.38 17.00 -8.41
CA PRO A 208 6.91 18.24 -9.01
C PRO A 208 7.75 19.47 -8.63
N ILE A 209 8.41 19.46 -7.47
CA ILE A 209 9.35 20.54 -7.09
C ILE A 209 10.63 20.46 -7.91
N SER A 210 11.17 19.24 -8.09
CA SER A 210 12.46 19.04 -8.77
C SER A 210 12.37 19.05 -10.29
N ARG A 211 11.27 18.61 -10.87
CA ARG A 211 11.08 18.44 -12.32
C ARG A 211 9.95 19.26 -12.92
N GLY A 212 9.10 19.87 -12.08
CA GLY A 212 7.89 20.59 -12.51
C GLY A 212 6.63 19.72 -12.58
N ILE A 213 5.47 20.37 -12.62
CA ILE A 213 4.14 19.73 -12.62
C ILE A 213 3.92 18.91 -13.90
N GLU A 214 4.17 19.49 -15.08
CA GLU A 214 3.88 18.83 -16.36
C GLU A 214 4.73 17.58 -16.62
N PRO A 215 6.04 17.54 -16.35
CA PRO A 215 6.80 16.30 -16.36
C PRO A 215 6.28 15.25 -15.36
N THR A 216 5.85 15.69 -14.16
CA THR A 216 5.26 14.78 -13.15
C THR A 216 3.96 14.17 -13.67
N LYS A 217 3.06 14.95 -14.29
CA LYS A 217 1.84 14.42 -14.92
C LYS A 217 2.16 13.36 -15.98
N LYS A 218 3.23 13.55 -16.79
CA LYS A 218 3.65 12.54 -17.78
C LYS A 218 4.04 11.21 -17.13
N TRP A 219 4.76 11.23 -16.02
CA TRP A 219 5.11 10.01 -15.29
C TRP A 219 3.87 9.34 -14.68
N ILE A 220 2.93 10.12 -14.16
CA ILE A 220 1.66 9.58 -13.67
C ILE A 220 0.88 8.92 -14.80
N HIS A 221 0.76 9.58 -15.97
CA HIS A 221 0.12 8.98 -17.14
C HIS A 221 0.82 7.70 -17.60
N PHE A 222 2.15 7.65 -17.54
CA PHE A 222 2.90 6.45 -17.86
C PHE A 222 2.55 5.29 -16.92
N CYS A 223 2.49 5.51 -15.62
CA CYS A 223 2.07 4.49 -14.65
C CYS A 223 0.64 4.00 -14.92
N LEU A 224 -0.31 4.91 -15.16
CA LEU A 224 -1.70 4.56 -15.44
C LEU A 224 -1.83 3.80 -16.77
N ALA A 225 -1.16 4.25 -17.83
CA ALA A 225 -1.15 3.57 -19.12
C ALA A 225 -0.55 2.17 -19.04
N THR A 226 0.59 2.03 -18.35
CA THR A 226 1.23 0.72 -18.12
C THR A 226 0.29 -0.23 -17.37
N SER A 227 -0.40 0.28 -16.35
CA SER A 227 -1.38 -0.54 -15.61
C SER A 227 -2.57 -0.97 -16.47
N ILE A 228 -3.09 -0.07 -17.31
CA ILE A 228 -4.18 -0.41 -18.26
C ILE A 228 -3.72 -1.46 -19.27
N ILE A 229 -2.54 -1.26 -19.86
CA ILE A 229 -1.96 -2.21 -20.82
C ILE A 229 -1.75 -3.58 -20.16
N ALA A 230 -1.23 -3.61 -18.93
CA ALA A 230 -1.04 -4.84 -18.18
C ALA A 230 -2.36 -5.60 -17.94
N VAL A 231 -3.43 -4.90 -17.55
CA VAL A 231 -4.76 -5.51 -17.36
C VAL A 231 -5.30 -6.07 -18.67
N ILE A 232 -5.18 -5.35 -19.78
CA ILE A 232 -5.62 -5.81 -21.10
C ILE A 232 -4.78 -7.01 -21.56
N ALA A 233 -3.45 -6.91 -21.46
CA ALA A 233 -2.54 -7.98 -21.85
C ALA A 233 -2.79 -9.26 -21.05
N PHE A 234 -3.07 -9.14 -19.74
CA PHE A 234 -3.42 -10.28 -18.89
C PHE A 234 -4.67 -11.01 -19.43
N GLN A 235 -5.70 -10.28 -19.84
CA GLN A 235 -6.90 -10.89 -20.41
C GLN A 235 -6.64 -11.57 -21.76
N TRP A 236 -5.63 -11.12 -22.53
CA TRP A 236 -5.25 -11.79 -23.80
C TRP A 236 -4.49 -13.09 -23.58
N VAL A 237 -3.72 -13.16 -22.51
CA VAL A 237 -2.83 -14.31 -22.22
C VAL A 237 -3.59 -15.41 -21.47
N TYR A 238 -4.47 -15.04 -20.54
CA TYR A 238 -5.11 -16.01 -19.66
C TYR A 238 -6.58 -16.22 -20.01
N PRO A 239 -7.08 -17.46 -19.91
CA PRO A 239 -8.49 -17.76 -20.14
C PRO A 239 -9.38 -16.95 -19.21
N HIS A 240 -10.40 -16.32 -19.78
CA HIS A 240 -11.36 -15.53 -19.03
C HIS A 240 -12.75 -15.59 -19.66
N THR A 241 -13.78 -15.30 -18.89
CA THR A 241 -15.14 -15.19 -19.37
C THR A 241 -15.47 -13.78 -19.85
N PHE A 242 -16.46 -13.65 -20.72
CA PHE A 242 -16.94 -12.34 -21.16
C PHE A 242 -17.35 -11.42 -20.00
N HIS A 243 -17.94 -11.97 -18.94
CA HIS A 243 -18.32 -11.22 -17.75
C HIS A 243 -17.09 -10.66 -17.01
N GLN A 244 -16.00 -11.42 -16.92
CA GLN A 244 -14.74 -10.96 -16.32
C GLN A 244 -14.12 -9.82 -17.13
N SER A 245 -14.21 -9.86 -18.47
CA SER A 245 -13.75 -8.76 -19.31
C SER A 245 -14.57 -7.49 -19.11
N ILE A 246 -15.91 -7.61 -19.04
CA ILE A 246 -16.78 -6.48 -18.75
C ILE A 246 -16.44 -5.90 -17.37
N PHE A 247 -16.27 -6.76 -16.36
CA PHE A 247 -15.90 -6.33 -15.01
C PHE A 247 -14.58 -5.55 -15.01
N ALA A 248 -13.52 -6.10 -15.62
CA ALA A 248 -12.21 -5.45 -15.71
C ALA A 248 -12.30 -4.10 -16.45
N PHE A 249 -13.08 -4.03 -17.53
CA PHE A 249 -13.26 -2.80 -18.27
C PHE A 249 -14.01 -1.74 -17.44
N VAL A 250 -15.15 -2.09 -16.85
CA VAL A 250 -16.02 -1.15 -16.14
C VAL A 250 -15.42 -0.69 -14.80
N PHE A 251 -14.81 -1.61 -14.04
CA PHE A 251 -14.35 -1.33 -12.68
C PHE A 251 -12.87 -1.01 -12.58
N VAL A 252 -12.06 -1.31 -13.61
CA VAL A 252 -10.62 -1.03 -13.60
C VAL A 252 -10.24 -0.07 -14.71
N VAL A 253 -10.42 -0.46 -15.98
CA VAL A 253 -9.91 0.32 -17.13
C VAL A 253 -10.62 1.68 -17.25
N ALA A 254 -11.94 1.71 -17.25
CA ALA A 254 -12.69 2.96 -17.41
C ALA A 254 -12.45 3.97 -16.26
N PRO A 255 -12.42 3.56 -14.97
CA PRO A 255 -12.01 4.44 -13.89
C PRO A 255 -10.58 4.97 -14.03
N MET A 256 -9.62 4.16 -14.50
CA MET A 256 -8.24 4.62 -14.71
C MET A 256 -8.14 5.64 -15.84
N VAL A 257 -8.85 5.43 -16.96
CA VAL A 257 -8.95 6.43 -18.04
C VAL A 257 -9.58 7.73 -17.52
N LYS A 258 -10.65 7.63 -16.72
CA LYS A 258 -11.26 8.80 -16.07
C LYS A 258 -10.30 9.52 -15.14
N ALA A 259 -9.46 8.79 -14.38
CA ALA A 259 -8.42 9.37 -13.54
C ALA A 259 -7.37 10.14 -14.38
N ALA A 260 -6.93 9.56 -15.50
CA ALA A 260 -6.01 10.18 -16.42
C ALA A 260 -6.57 11.48 -17.03
N ILE A 261 -7.84 11.49 -17.44
CA ILE A 261 -8.53 12.70 -17.95
C ILE A 261 -8.64 13.77 -16.86
N LYS A 262 -9.04 13.38 -15.62
CA LYS A 262 -9.08 14.32 -14.49
C LYS A 262 -7.72 14.94 -14.19
N LEU A 263 -6.66 14.15 -14.24
CA LEU A 263 -5.29 14.63 -14.04
C LEU A 263 -4.87 15.64 -15.12
N SER A 264 -5.17 15.35 -16.38
CA SER A 264 -4.84 16.24 -17.50
C SER A 264 -5.52 17.61 -17.37
N ASN A 265 -6.78 17.62 -16.95
CA ASN A 265 -7.60 18.81 -16.80
C ASN A 265 -7.36 19.54 -15.47
N GLY A 266 -6.72 18.91 -14.49
CA GLY A 266 -6.47 19.46 -13.16
C GLY A 266 -5.53 20.65 -13.20
N ARG A 267 -5.95 21.76 -12.59
CA ARG A 267 -5.17 22.99 -12.47
C ARG A 267 -5.04 23.47 -11.03
N GLU A 268 -6.04 23.20 -10.21
CA GLU A 268 -6.11 23.62 -8.83
C GLU A 268 -5.81 22.48 -7.85
N LYS A 269 -5.39 22.83 -6.64
CA LYS A 269 -5.15 21.89 -5.54
C LYS A 269 -6.32 20.93 -5.32
N ALA A 270 -7.55 21.46 -5.38
CA ALA A 270 -8.77 20.69 -5.20
C ALA A 270 -8.97 19.59 -6.28
N ASP A 271 -8.50 19.82 -7.51
CA ASP A 271 -8.60 18.84 -8.60
C ASP A 271 -7.66 17.67 -8.35
N PHE A 272 -6.42 17.95 -7.90
CA PHE A 272 -5.45 16.91 -7.55
C PHE A 272 -5.91 16.11 -6.33
N HIS A 273 -6.48 16.77 -5.31
CA HIS A 273 -7.10 16.11 -4.17
C HIS A 273 -8.19 15.11 -4.59
N LYS A 274 -9.13 15.53 -5.46
CA LYS A 274 -10.18 14.65 -5.98
C LYS A 274 -9.61 13.50 -6.80
N THR A 275 -8.55 13.75 -7.58
CA THR A 275 -7.88 12.73 -8.40
C THR A 275 -7.16 11.70 -7.52
N ALA A 276 -6.43 12.12 -6.49
CA ALA A 276 -5.75 11.24 -5.54
C ALA A 276 -6.75 10.35 -4.78
N ASN A 277 -7.88 10.92 -4.34
CA ASN A 277 -8.94 10.16 -3.68
C ASN A 277 -9.62 9.17 -4.64
N PHE A 278 -9.80 9.55 -5.91
CA PHE A 278 -10.35 8.66 -6.92
C PHE A 278 -9.41 7.48 -7.25
N LEU A 279 -8.10 7.73 -7.36
CA LEU A 279 -7.10 6.67 -7.50
C LEU A 279 -7.08 5.74 -6.28
N LYS A 280 -7.29 6.27 -5.08
CA LYS A 280 -7.46 5.44 -3.88
C LYS A 280 -8.63 4.47 -4.00
N LEU A 281 -9.76 4.89 -4.58
CA LEU A 281 -10.93 4.02 -4.77
C LEU A 281 -10.70 2.91 -5.81
N ILE A 282 -9.83 3.14 -6.81
CA ILE A 282 -9.48 2.13 -7.83
C ILE A 282 -8.60 1.02 -7.22
N LEU A 283 -7.86 1.31 -6.15
CA LEU A 283 -7.00 0.35 -5.47
C LEU A 283 -7.79 -0.66 -4.59
N PHE A 284 -9.06 -0.37 -4.30
CA PHE A 284 -9.91 -1.13 -3.39
C PHE A 284 -11.24 -1.52 -4.02
#